data_d45144eecda0fffab9e81efed92842f6
#
_entry.id   d45144eecda0fffab9e81efed92842f6
#
_cell.length_a   1.000
_cell.length_b   1.000
_cell.length_c   1.000
_cell.angle_alpha   90.00
_cell.angle_beta   90.00
_cell.angle_gamma   90.00
#
_symmetry.space_group_name_H-M   'P 1'
#
loop_
_entity.id
_entity.type
_entity.pdbx_description
1 polymer ?
#
loop_
_entity_poly.entity_id
_entity_poly.type
_entity_poly.pdbx_seq_one_letter_code
_entity_poly.pdbx_strand_id
1 'polypeptide(L)'
;QSVEEIAYGMLRTQQSYTTDRFSISVKGVQDRTLIRPTICFHATDQSPTITLVARQAELNFNPETNKLKIRIEDTEFDLGPHTHGQWPNTFEYELPIPTGSRGGIHSQSPSEIALRNISFKAQQQRKTISRQEQLLAAHGAYQMLTGDFQQLTSDRWENRTDNLDSANFRLFRLLTEPWRRWANGFSCLVFILIGTGMAIRLRTADFWTSFGLCFLPILAIYYPLMQYGVDRAKCGAFPPYSVWFGNLVLLVIGTILLRRAIRH
;
A
#
# COMPACT_ATOMS: atom_id res chain seq x y z
N GLN A 1 9.83 19.29 6.20
CA GLN A 1 9.13 18.74 7.39
C GLN A 1 10.01 17.63 7.95
N SER A 2 10.39 17.75 9.21
CA SER A 2 11.22 16.72 9.84
C SER A 2 10.41 15.44 10.05
N VAL A 3 11.08 14.28 10.01
CA VAL A 3 10.45 12.96 10.26
C VAL A 3 9.74 12.96 11.61
N GLU A 4 10.24 13.72 12.56
CA GLU A 4 9.61 13.95 13.87
C GLU A 4 8.23 14.57 13.77
N GLU A 5 8.07 15.65 12.99
CA GLU A 5 6.77 16.33 12.85
C GLU A 5 5.70 15.43 12.26
N ILE A 6 6.10 14.56 11.32
CA ILE A 6 5.20 13.58 10.72
C ILE A 6 4.81 12.52 11.76
N ALA A 7 5.76 12.00 12.52
CA ALA A 7 5.51 11.01 13.57
C ALA A 7 4.60 11.56 14.67
N TYR A 8 4.89 12.77 15.16
CA TYR A 8 4.04 13.45 16.15
C TYR A 8 2.65 13.78 15.59
N GLY A 9 2.55 14.21 14.33
CA GLY A 9 1.28 14.48 13.67
C GLY A 9 0.40 13.23 13.58
N MET A 10 0.97 12.08 13.20
CA MET A 10 0.26 10.80 13.17
C MET A 10 -0.18 10.36 14.57
N LEU A 11 0.70 10.43 15.56
CA LEU A 11 0.39 10.04 16.93
C LEU A 11 -0.65 10.96 17.60
N ARG A 12 -0.67 12.24 17.23
CA ARG A 12 -1.69 13.19 17.70
C ARG A 12 -3.08 12.91 17.13
N THR A 13 -3.14 12.46 15.86
CA THR A 13 -4.41 12.24 15.15
C THR A 13 -4.93 10.81 15.34
N GLN A 14 -4.07 9.82 15.22
CA GLN A 14 -4.45 8.40 15.22
C GLN A 14 -4.18 7.69 16.56
N GLN A 15 -3.45 8.32 17.48
CA GLN A 15 -3.04 7.79 18.78
C GLN A 15 -2.26 6.45 18.69
N SER A 16 -1.98 5.98 17.49
CA SER A 16 -1.22 4.76 17.25
C SER A 16 -0.40 4.86 15.96
N TYR A 17 0.77 4.25 16.00
CA TYR A 17 1.65 4.09 14.85
C TYR A 17 2.18 2.67 14.83
N THR A 18 1.90 1.93 13.78
CA THR A 18 2.26 0.51 13.67
C THR A 18 3.15 0.29 12.46
N THR A 19 4.23 -0.45 12.67
CA THR A 19 5.16 -0.95 11.65
C THR A 19 5.29 -2.46 11.78
N ASP A 20 5.91 -3.12 10.80
CA ASP A 20 6.13 -4.57 10.83
C ASP A 20 6.96 -5.05 12.03
N ARG A 21 7.76 -4.17 12.62
CA ARG A 21 8.68 -4.49 13.72
C ARG A 21 8.21 -4.02 15.09
N PHE A 22 7.48 -2.94 15.13
CA PHE A 22 6.98 -2.36 16.38
C PHE A 22 5.69 -1.58 16.18
N SER A 23 4.92 -1.47 17.23
CA SER A 23 3.77 -0.57 17.31
C SER A 23 3.92 0.36 18.50
N ILE A 24 3.56 1.62 18.31
CA ILE A 24 3.51 2.65 19.35
C ILE A 24 2.05 3.08 19.47
N SER A 25 1.50 2.97 20.68
CA SER A 25 0.19 3.50 21.02
C SER A 25 0.37 4.53 22.12
N VAL A 26 -0.32 5.66 22.04
CA VAL A 26 -0.21 6.76 23.01
C VAL A 26 -1.58 7.18 23.52
N LYS A 27 -1.67 7.55 24.78
CA LYS A 27 -2.91 8.09 25.34
C LYS A 27 -3.14 9.54 24.93
N GLY A 28 -2.08 10.27 24.63
CA GLY A 28 -2.10 11.64 24.15
C GLY A 28 -0.72 12.13 23.80
N VAL A 29 -0.66 13.26 23.10
CA VAL A 29 0.59 13.95 22.75
C VAL A 29 0.46 15.39 23.22
N GLN A 30 1.39 15.81 24.08
CA GLN A 30 1.46 17.17 24.60
C GLN A 30 2.79 17.79 24.16
N ASP A 31 2.72 18.75 23.25
CA ASP A 31 3.88 19.33 22.57
C ASP A 31 4.76 18.27 21.87
N ARG A 32 5.91 17.93 22.43
CA ARG A 32 6.84 16.88 21.97
C ARG A 32 6.93 15.70 22.92
N THR A 33 6.02 15.59 23.88
CA THR A 33 6.02 14.52 24.86
C THR A 33 4.82 13.58 24.60
N LEU A 34 5.09 12.29 24.50
CA LEU A 34 4.10 11.23 24.41
C LEU A 34 3.64 10.86 25.83
N ILE A 35 2.34 10.91 26.08
CA ILE A 35 1.75 10.60 27.38
C ILE A 35 1.31 9.14 27.39
N ARG A 36 1.83 8.36 28.35
CA ARG A 36 1.61 6.93 28.51
C ARG A 36 1.78 6.16 27.21
N PRO A 37 2.95 6.25 26.56
CA PRO A 37 3.21 5.45 25.38
C PRO A 37 3.33 3.98 25.76
N THR A 38 2.68 3.14 24.96
CA THR A 38 2.87 1.69 24.95
C THR A 38 3.59 1.33 23.68
N ILE A 39 4.79 0.79 23.80
CA ILE A 39 5.62 0.38 22.67
C ILE A 39 5.69 -1.12 22.68
N CYS A 40 5.18 -1.75 21.62
CA CYS A 40 5.19 -3.20 21.47
C CYS A 40 6.15 -3.57 20.34
N PHE A 41 7.21 -4.30 20.64
CA PHE A 41 8.10 -4.91 19.65
C PHE A 41 7.54 -6.28 19.29
N HIS A 42 7.25 -6.47 18.00
CA HIS A 42 6.71 -7.75 17.51
C HIS A 42 7.78 -8.85 17.57
N ALA A 43 7.34 -10.05 17.85
CA ALA A 43 8.22 -11.21 17.89
C ALA A 43 8.97 -11.38 16.56
N THR A 44 10.26 -11.65 16.66
CA THR A 44 11.12 -12.04 15.54
C THR A 44 11.62 -13.47 15.82
N ASP A 45 12.07 -14.21 14.80
CA ASP A 45 12.59 -15.58 14.95
C ASP A 45 13.64 -15.78 16.08
N GLN A 46 14.19 -14.68 16.62
CA GLN A 46 15.23 -14.69 17.65
C GLN A 46 14.84 -13.95 18.94
N SER A 47 13.68 -13.28 19.00
CA SER A 47 13.26 -12.52 20.20
C SER A 47 11.76 -12.58 20.43
N PRO A 48 11.32 -12.78 21.70
CA PRO A 48 9.92 -12.75 22.06
C PRO A 48 9.33 -11.35 21.88
N THR A 49 8.00 -11.25 21.91
CA THR A 49 7.31 -9.95 21.94
C THR A 49 7.67 -9.22 23.23
N ILE A 50 8.11 -7.99 23.10
CA ILE A 50 8.47 -7.12 24.23
C ILE A 50 7.48 -5.96 24.25
N THR A 51 6.78 -5.78 25.35
CA THR A 51 5.89 -4.63 25.55
C THR A 51 6.49 -3.70 26.60
N LEU A 52 6.69 -2.46 26.23
CA LEU A 52 7.17 -1.39 27.08
C LEU A 52 6.02 -0.41 27.33
N VAL A 53 5.67 -0.17 28.58
CA VAL A 53 4.72 0.86 28.97
C VAL A 53 5.47 1.92 29.76
N ALA A 54 5.44 3.14 29.28
CA ALA A 54 6.15 4.22 29.93
C ALA A 54 5.20 5.32 30.43
N ARG A 55 5.66 6.11 31.38
CA ARG A 55 4.93 7.27 31.85
C ARG A 55 4.95 8.40 30.84
N GLN A 56 6.14 8.67 30.29
CA GLN A 56 6.38 9.67 29.25
C GLN A 56 7.46 9.20 28.31
N ALA A 57 7.41 9.63 27.05
CA ALA A 57 8.47 9.41 26.08
C ALA A 57 8.61 10.59 25.13
N GLU A 58 9.83 10.82 24.68
CA GLU A 58 10.16 11.81 23.66
C GLU A 58 10.79 11.12 22.46
N LEU A 59 10.39 11.55 21.26
CA LEU A 59 10.98 11.11 20.00
C LEU A 59 11.96 12.18 19.51
N ASN A 60 13.20 11.82 19.29
CA ASN A 60 14.22 12.71 18.74
C ASN A 60 14.86 12.05 17.51
N PHE A 61 14.81 12.71 16.37
CA PHE A 61 15.40 12.22 15.13
C PHE A 61 16.79 12.82 14.95
N ASN A 62 17.80 11.97 14.85
CA ASN A 62 19.13 12.39 14.48
C ASN A 62 19.34 12.28 12.96
N PRO A 63 19.44 13.41 12.23
CA PRO A 63 19.58 13.42 10.79
C PRO A 63 20.92 12.85 10.30
N GLU A 64 21.98 12.92 11.12
CA GLU A 64 23.31 12.43 10.74
C GLU A 64 23.40 10.90 10.75
N THR A 65 22.79 10.28 11.75
CA THR A 65 22.79 8.81 11.89
C THR A 65 21.54 8.15 11.29
N ASN A 66 20.55 8.96 10.88
CA ASN A 66 19.24 8.51 10.39
C ASN A 66 18.54 7.52 11.33
N LYS A 67 18.72 7.73 12.63
CA LYS A 67 18.14 6.93 13.70
C LYS A 67 17.11 7.74 14.48
N LEU A 68 16.02 7.10 14.87
CA LEU A 68 15.04 7.67 15.79
C LEU A 68 15.42 7.27 17.21
N LYS A 69 15.81 8.24 18.03
CA LYS A 69 16.02 8.02 19.45
C LYS A 69 14.70 8.19 20.18
N ILE A 70 14.32 7.18 20.94
CA ILE A 70 13.19 7.26 21.87
C ILE A 70 13.78 7.37 23.26
N ARG A 71 13.51 8.47 23.92
CA ARG A 71 13.83 8.70 25.32
C ARG A 71 12.59 8.36 26.12
N ILE A 72 12.68 7.38 26.98
CA ILE A 72 11.57 6.82 27.73
C ILE A 72 11.83 7.04 29.22
N GLU A 73 10.84 7.55 29.94
CA GLU A 73 10.93 7.80 31.37
C GLU A 73 9.96 6.88 32.14
N ASP A 74 10.42 6.33 33.27
CA ASP A 74 9.66 5.44 34.15
C ASP A 74 8.98 4.31 33.37
N THR A 75 9.78 3.33 32.92
CA THR A 75 9.34 2.26 32.04
C THR A 75 9.00 0.99 32.80
N GLU A 76 7.81 0.47 32.59
CA GLU A 76 7.43 -0.91 32.93
C GLU A 76 7.62 -1.76 31.68
N PHE A 77 8.32 -2.88 31.81
CA PHE A 77 8.51 -3.81 30.69
C PHE A 77 7.92 -5.18 31.00
N ASP A 78 7.32 -5.75 29.96
CA ASP A 78 6.77 -7.09 29.97
C ASP A 78 7.45 -7.93 28.88
N LEU A 79 8.17 -8.97 29.30
CA LEU A 79 8.89 -9.90 28.43
C LEU A 79 8.21 -11.26 28.34
N GLY A 80 6.88 -11.31 28.45
CA GLY A 80 6.10 -12.54 28.39
C GLY A 80 5.55 -12.99 29.75
N PRO A 81 4.95 -14.18 29.85
CA PRO A 81 4.08 -14.54 30.97
C PRO A 81 4.73 -14.60 32.36
N HIS A 82 6.06 -14.50 32.46
CA HIS A 82 6.79 -14.68 33.73
C HIS A 82 7.81 -13.60 34.06
N THR A 83 7.98 -12.56 33.24
CA THR A 83 9.03 -11.56 33.47
C THR A 83 8.47 -10.14 33.33
N HIS A 84 8.13 -9.56 34.48
CA HIS A 84 7.77 -8.14 34.60
C HIS A 84 8.85 -7.40 35.37
N GLY A 85 9.16 -6.19 34.93
CA GLY A 85 10.14 -5.36 35.61
C GLY A 85 9.84 -3.89 35.45
N GLN A 86 10.38 -3.07 36.36
CA GLN A 86 10.32 -1.61 36.29
C GLN A 86 11.71 -1.05 36.16
N TRP A 87 11.85 -0.09 35.27
CA TRP A 87 13.10 0.68 35.09
C TRP A 87 12.86 2.14 35.50
N PRO A 88 13.27 2.54 36.70
CA PRO A 88 12.92 3.85 37.25
C PRO A 88 13.72 5.02 36.66
N ASN A 89 14.63 4.79 35.73
CA ASN A 89 15.48 5.81 35.12
C ASN A 89 15.10 6.03 33.65
N THR A 90 15.56 7.16 33.12
CA THR A 90 15.47 7.49 31.71
C THR A 90 16.26 6.49 30.88
N PHE A 91 15.60 5.82 29.96
CA PHE A 91 16.19 4.87 29.02
C PHE A 91 16.14 5.44 27.59
N GLU A 92 17.29 5.48 26.93
CA GLU A 92 17.36 5.87 25.52
C GLU A 92 17.51 4.64 24.65
N TYR A 93 16.59 4.46 23.73
CA TYR A 93 16.64 3.38 22.75
C TYR A 93 16.73 3.95 21.33
N GLU A 94 17.74 3.49 20.58
CA GLU A 94 17.90 3.88 19.19
C GLU A 94 17.17 2.88 18.28
N LEU A 95 16.07 3.33 17.69
CA LEU A 95 15.39 2.60 16.64
C LEU A 95 16.10 2.88 15.31
N PRO A 96 16.68 1.87 14.66
CA PRO A 96 17.14 2.02 13.29
C PRO A 96 15.91 2.27 12.41
N ILE A 97 15.76 3.51 11.95
CA ILE A 97 14.80 3.76 10.87
C ILE A 97 15.38 3.06 9.64
N PRO A 98 14.66 2.11 9.03
CA PRO A 98 15.15 1.51 7.79
C PRO A 98 15.45 2.65 6.82
N THR A 99 16.72 2.78 6.42
CA THR A 99 17.22 3.78 5.47
C THR A 99 16.47 3.62 4.15
N GLY A 100 15.42 4.38 3.98
CA GLY A 100 14.46 4.25 2.88
C GLY A 100 13.03 4.59 3.28
N SER A 101 12.81 4.85 4.56
CA SER A 101 11.49 5.24 5.08
C SER A 101 11.25 6.75 5.02
N ARG A 102 11.19 7.28 3.83
CA ARG A 102 9.98 8.01 3.54
C ARG A 102 8.87 6.95 3.34
N GLY A 103 8.21 6.50 4.39
CA GLY A 103 7.33 5.34 4.41
C GLY A 103 8.06 4.09 3.90
N GLY A 104 8.19 3.02 4.69
CA GLY A 104 8.93 1.82 4.29
C GLY A 104 8.64 1.45 2.84
N ILE A 105 9.63 0.92 2.14
CA ILE A 105 9.50 0.51 0.73
C ILE A 105 8.26 -0.40 0.53
N HIS A 106 7.74 -0.98 1.60
CA HIS A 106 6.52 -1.77 1.65
C HIS A 106 5.22 -0.98 1.95
N SER A 107 5.28 0.26 2.47
CA SER A 107 4.08 0.97 2.93
C SER A 107 3.50 1.97 1.93
N GLN A 108 4.26 2.47 0.96
CA GLN A 108 3.70 3.37 -0.05
C GLN A 108 2.83 2.60 -1.03
N SER A 109 1.53 2.92 -0.99
CA SER A 109 0.60 2.44 -2.02
C SER A 109 1.11 2.85 -3.42
N PRO A 110 1.06 1.96 -4.42
CA PRO A 110 1.41 2.33 -5.81
C PRO A 110 0.69 3.57 -6.32
N SER A 111 -0.50 3.87 -5.78
CA SER A 111 -1.28 5.06 -6.11
C SER A 111 -0.68 6.38 -5.62
N GLU A 112 0.18 6.37 -4.60
CA GLU A 112 0.82 7.56 -4.04
C GLU A 112 2.14 7.90 -4.74
N ILE A 113 2.68 6.96 -5.52
CA ILE A 113 3.95 7.13 -6.19
C ILE A 113 3.80 8.06 -7.39
N ALA A 114 4.67 9.06 -7.51
CA ALA A 114 4.71 9.92 -8.69
C ALA A 114 4.99 9.10 -9.96
N LEU A 115 4.28 9.41 -11.07
CA LEU A 115 4.40 8.67 -12.35
C LEU A 115 5.86 8.52 -12.81
N ARG A 116 6.66 9.58 -12.66
CA ARG A 116 8.08 9.59 -13.03
C ARG A 116 8.90 8.53 -12.27
N ASN A 117 8.51 8.21 -11.05
CA ASN A 117 9.26 7.30 -10.18
C ASN A 117 8.78 5.85 -10.28
N ILE A 118 7.65 5.58 -10.96
CA ILE A 118 7.08 4.24 -11.06
C ILE A 118 8.01 3.29 -11.82
N SER A 119 8.59 3.74 -12.95
CA SER A 119 9.52 2.93 -13.74
C SER A 119 10.76 2.51 -12.94
N PHE A 120 11.34 3.43 -12.18
CA PHE A 120 12.47 3.15 -11.32
C PHE A 120 12.10 2.16 -10.21
N LYS A 121 10.97 2.37 -9.53
CA LYS A 121 10.49 1.44 -8.49
C LYS A 121 10.12 0.07 -9.03
N ALA A 122 9.55 -0.01 -10.23
CA ALA A 122 9.28 -1.28 -10.89
C ALA A 122 10.57 -2.06 -11.23
N GLN A 123 11.63 -1.38 -11.69
CA GLN A 123 12.93 -2.01 -11.90
C GLN A 123 13.55 -2.50 -10.58
N GLN A 124 13.47 -1.69 -9.54
CA GLN A 124 13.96 -2.08 -8.21
C GLN A 124 13.20 -3.32 -7.69
N GLN A 125 11.87 -3.32 -7.84
CA GLN A 125 11.04 -4.47 -7.45
C GLN A 125 11.41 -5.73 -8.22
N ARG A 126 11.63 -5.64 -9.54
CA ARG A 126 12.08 -6.79 -10.36
C ARG A 126 13.41 -7.35 -9.87
N LYS A 127 14.39 -6.49 -9.54
CA LYS A 127 15.68 -6.95 -8.99
C LYS A 127 15.50 -7.67 -7.65
N THR A 128 14.61 -7.18 -6.80
CA THR A 128 14.30 -7.82 -5.50
C THR A 128 13.67 -9.19 -5.72
N ILE A 129 12.69 -9.31 -6.63
CA ILE A 129 12.05 -10.58 -6.98
C ILE A 129 13.09 -11.58 -7.51
N SER A 130 13.90 -11.19 -8.50
CA SER A 130 14.93 -12.06 -9.06
C SER A 130 15.93 -12.55 -8.00
N ARG A 131 16.31 -11.68 -7.05
CA ARG A 131 17.17 -12.09 -5.92
C ARG A 131 16.46 -13.08 -4.99
N GLN A 132 15.18 -12.86 -4.69
CA GLN A 132 14.40 -13.79 -3.88
C GLN A 132 14.22 -15.16 -4.57
N GLU A 133 13.95 -15.17 -5.87
CA GLU A 133 13.87 -16.39 -6.68
C GLU A 133 15.18 -17.16 -6.65
N GLN A 134 16.33 -16.49 -6.83
CA GLN A 134 17.65 -17.11 -6.75
C GLN A 134 17.92 -17.71 -5.38
N LEU A 135 17.60 -17.00 -4.30
CA LEU A 135 17.76 -17.51 -2.94
C LEU A 135 16.84 -18.71 -2.67
N LEU A 136 15.61 -18.66 -3.15
CA LEU A 136 14.67 -19.78 -3.01
C LEU A 136 15.15 -20.99 -3.80
N ALA A 137 15.60 -20.82 -5.04
CA ALA A 137 16.13 -21.87 -5.87
C ALA A 137 17.38 -22.50 -5.26
N ALA A 138 18.32 -21.67 -4.76
CA ALA A 138 19.53 -22.16 -4.09
C ALA A 138 19.21 -22.98 -2.82
N HIS A 139 18.24 -22.49 -2.03
CA HIS A 139 17.81 -23.18 -0.81
C HIS A 139 17.09 -24.49 -1.13
N GLY A 140 16.22 -24.50 -2.15
CA GLY A 140 15.56 -25.72 -2.62
C GLY A 140 16.56 -26.75 -3.15
N ALA A 141 17.54 -26.33 -3.95
CA ALA A 141 18.60 -27.20 -4.44
C ALA A 141 19.42 -27.79 -3.28
N TYR A 142 19.76 -26.98 -2.28
CA TYR A 142 20.49 -27.48 -1.10
C TYR A 142 19.68 -28.53 -0.34
N GLN A 143 18.40 -28.34 -0.11
CA GLN A 143 17.54 -29.28 0.59
C GLN A 143 17.34 -30.58 -0.20
N MET A 144 17.26 -30.50 -1.52
CA MET A 144 17.22 -31.69 -2.39
C MET A 144 18.51 -32.49 -2.32
N LEU A 145 19.68 -31.81 -2.26
CA LEU A 145 21.00 -32.48 -2.15
C LEU A 145 21.21 -33.12 -0.77
N THR A 146 20.68 -32.52 0.29
CA THR A 146 20.79 -33.05 1.66
C THR A 146 19.74 -34.12 1.99
N GLY A 147 18.75 -34.33 1.10
CA GLY A 147 17.67 -35.30 1.32
C GLY A 147 16.62 -34.86 2.32
N ASP A 148 16.61 -33.59 2.76
CA ASP A 148 15.71 -33.05 3.76
C ASP A 148 14.43 -32.48 3.10
N PHE A 149 13.63 -33.39 2.54
CA PHE A 149 12.39 -33.03 1.83
C PHE A 149 11.29 -32.49 2.75
N GLN A 150 11.35 -32.75 4.08
CA GLN A 150 10.35 -32.25 5.02
C GLN A 150 10.38 -30.72 5.12
N GLN A 151 11.53 -30.10 4.93
CA GLN A 151 11.62 -28.64 4.95
C GLN A 151 10.99 -27.98 3.72
N LEU A 152 10.88 -28.67 2.58
CA LEU A 152 10.20 -28.18 1.38
C LEU A 152 8.68 -28.11 1.54
N THR A 153 8.11 -28.86 2.50
CA THR A 153 6.68 -28.86 2.84
C THR A 153 6.39 -28.12 4.16
N SER A 154 7.40 -27.43 4.71
CA SER A 154 7.24 -26.69 5.96
C SER A 154 6.56 -25.33 5.75
N ASP A 155 5.89 -24.83 6.81
CA ASP A 155 5.30 -23.49 6.84
C ASP A 155 6.29 -22.38 6.48
N ARG A 156 7.59 -22.62 6.73
CA ARG A 156 8.65 -21.67 6.35
C ARG A 156 8.84 -21.58 4.83
N TRP A 157 8.67 -22.69 4.13
CA TRP A 157 8.75 -22.72 2.68
C TRP A 157 7.53 -22.04 2.07
N GLU A 158 6.34 -22.35 2.57
CA GLU A 158 5.08 -21.71 2.17
C GLU A 158 5.14 -20.20 2.38
N ASN A 159 5.56 -19.73 3.55
CA ASN A 159 5.75 -18.30 3.81
C ASN A 159 6.73 -17.60 2.84
N ARG A 160 7.76 -18.32 2.36
CA ARG A 160 8.69 -17.74 1.38
C ARG A 160 8.09 -17.65 -0.01
N THR A 161 7.31 -18.64 -0.42
CA THR A 161 6.56 -18.60 -1.70
C THR A 161 5.49 -17.52 -1.68
N ASP A 162 4.75 -17.38 -0.59
CA ASP A 162 3.75 -16.33 -0.41
C ASP A 162 4.36 -14.92 -0.45
N ASN A 163 5.54 -14.74 0.14
CA ASN A 163 6.28 -13.49 0.06
C ASN A 163 6.69 -13.17 -1.37
N LEU A 164 7.07 -14.16 -2.16
CA LEU A 164 7.43 -13.98 -3.57
C LEU A 164 6.19 -13.64 -4.41
N ASP A 165 5.06 -14.30 -4.16
CA ASP A 165 3.80 -14.01 -4.82
C ASP A 165 3.28 -12.61 -4.48
N SER A 166 3.41 -12.20 -3.22
CA SER A 166 3.09 -10.83 -2.78
C SER A 166 3.99 -9.78 -3.46
N ALA A 167 5.28 -10.10 -3.64
CA ALA A 167 6.22 -9.23 -4.35
C ALA A 167 5.88 -9.11 -5.85
N ASN A 168 5.48 -10.20 -6.50
CA ASN A 168 5.00 -10.22 -7.88
C ASN A 168 3.70 -9.43 -8.03
N PHE A 169 2.73 -9.64 -7.15
CA PHE A 169 1.48 -8.88 -7.14
C PHE A 169 1.73 -7.37 -7.02
N ARG A 170 2.67 -6.97 -6.17
CA ARG A 170 3.09 -5.57 -6.04
C ARG A 170 3.70 -5.03 -7.34
N LEU A 171 4.52 -5.82 -8.03
CA LEU A 171 5.09 -5.43 -9.31
C LEU A 171 4.00 -5.19 -10.36
N PHE A 172 3.03 -6.10 -10.47
CA PHE A 172 1.91 -5.94 -11.42
C PHE A 172 1.06 -4.71 -11.10
N ARG A 173 0.84 -4.42 -9.82
CA ARG A 173 0.17 -3.18 -9.40
C ARG A 173 0.94 -1.93 -9.83
N LEU A 174 2.28 -1.92 -9.68
CA LEU A 174 3.13 -0.82 -10.13
C LEU A 174 3.06 -0.62 -11.65
N LEU A 175 3.08 -1.72 -12.41
CA LEU A 175 3.00 -1.67 -13.87
C LEU A 175 1.63 -1.23 -14.39
N THR A 176 0.57 -1.55 -13.66
CA THR A 176 -0.83 -1.20 -14.03
C THR A 176 -1.16 0.26 -13.69
N GLU A 177 -0.50 0.84 -12.69
CA GLU A 177 -0.82 2.18 -12.17
C GLU A 177 -0.73 3.31 -13.21
N PRO A 178 0.29 3.41 -14.07
CA PRO A 178 0.34 4.44 -15.11
C PRO A 178 -0.84 4.34 -16.08
N TRP A 179 -1.16 3.13 -16.52
CA TRP A 179 -2.27 2.88 -17.45
C TRP A 179 -3.62 3.24 -16.85
N ARG A 180 -3.81 2.94 -15.56
CA ARG A 180 -5.02 3.31 -14.82
C ARG A 180 -5.19 4.83 -14.72
N ARG A 181 -4.11 5.57 -14.41
CA ARG A 181 -4.17 7.04 -14.31
C ARG A 181 -4.48 7.69 -15.65
N TRP A 182 -3.86 7.22 -16.72
CA TRP A 182 -4.17 7.69 -18.07
C TRP A 182 -5.60 7.33 -18.49
N ALA A 183 -6.06 6.12 -18.21
CA ALA A 183 -7.41 5.69 -18.51
C ALA A 183 -8.46 6.54 -17.79
N ASN A 184 -8.23 6.87 -16.51
CA ASN A 184 -9.11 7.72 -15.72
C ASN A 184 -9.18 9.16 -16.28
N GLY A 185 -8.04 9.73 -16.71
CA GLY A 185 -8.04 11.04 -17.34
C GLY A 185 -8.81 11.05 -18.67
N PHE A 186 -8.65 10.01 -19.46
CA PHE A 186 -9.31 9.89 -20.76
C PHE A 186 -10.82 9.59 -20.65
N SER A 187 -11.26 8.99 -19.54
CA SER A 187 -12.67 8.68 -19.31
C SER A 187 -13.56 9.92 -19.31
N CYS A 188 -13.06 11.08 -18.85
CA CYS A 188 -13.80 12.34 -18.90
C CYS A 188 -14.23 12.71 -20.33
N LEU A 189 -13.33 12.55 -21.31
CA LEU A 189 -13.61 12.81 -22.70
C LEU A 189 -14.69 11.86 -23.24
N VAL A 190 -14.60 10.58 -22.91
CA VAL A 190 -15.57 9.57 -23.29
C VAL A 190 -16.96 9.84 -22.68
N PHE A 191 -17.00 10.29 -21.42
CA PHE A 191 -18.24 10.65 -20.74
C PHE A 191 -18.92 11.88 -21.38
N ILE A 192 -18.15 12.88 -21.78
CA ILE A 192 -18.69 14.03 -22.53
C ILE A 192 -19.28 13.57 -23.86
N LEU A 193 -18.62 12.66 -24.55
CA LEU A 193 -19.10 12.16 -25.84
C LEU A 193 -20.45 11.42 -25.70
N ILE A 194 -20.63 10.61 -24.67
CA ILE A 194 -21.88 9.92 -24.37
C ILE A 194 -22.94 10.91 -23.92
N GLY A 195 -22.58 11.81 -23.00
CA GLY A 195 -23.49 12.82 -22.46
C GLY A 195 -24.06 13.74 -23.54
N THR A 196 -23.21 14.24 -24.45
CA THR A 196 -23.68 15.08 -25.58
C THR A 196 -24.57 14.31 -26.54
N GLY A 197 -24.21 13.06 -26.92
CA GLY A 197 -25.02 12.22 -27.79
C GLY A 197 -26.40 11.90 -27.19
N MET A 198 -26.46 11.64 -25.89
CA MET A 198 -27.71 11.40 -25.16
C MET A 198 -28.53 12.66 -24.96
N ALA A 199 -27.90 13.79 -24.62
CA ALA A 199 -28.58 15.07 -24.40
C ALA A 199 -29.32 15.55 -25.66
N ILE A 200 -28.71 15.41 -26.84
CA ILE A 200 -29.36 15.76 -28.11
C ILE A 200 -30.63 14.91 -28.34
N ARG A 201 -30.56 13.60 -27.99
CA ARG A 201 -31.70 12.69 -28.17
C ARG A 201 -32.82 12.90 -27.15
N LEU A 202 -32.48 13.28 -25.93
CA LEU A 202 -33.40 13.44 -24.81
C LEU A 202 -33.88 14.89 -24.65
N ARG A 203 -33.83 15.71 -25.70
CA ARG A 203 -34.13 17.13 -25.66
C ARG A 203 -35.52 17.47 -25.06
N THR A 204 -36.48 16.55 -25.14
CA THR A 204 -37.87 16.71 -24.65
C THR A 204 -38.10 15.99 -23.32
N ALA A 205 -37.14 15.29 -22.76
CA ALA A 205 -37.31 14.57 -21.52
C ALA A 205 -37.02 15.45 -20.30
N ASP A 206 -37.60 15.09 -19.15
CA ASP A 206 -37.36 15.75 -17.88
C ASP A 206 -35.87 15.66 -17.47
N PHE A 207 -35.43 16.66 -16.71
CA PHE A 207 -34.04 16.73 -16.24
C PHE A 207 -33.58 15.44 -15.54
N TRP A 208 -34.39 14.89 -14.63
CA TRP A 208 -34.03 13.66 -13.87
C TRP A 208 -33.90 12.44 -14.76
N THR A 209 -34.80 12.31 -15.73
CA THR A 209 -34.77 11.20 -16.72
C THR A 209 -33.54 11.32 -17.62
N SER A 210 -33.22 12.52 -18.09
CA SER A 210 -32.04 12.78 -18.93
C SER A 210 -30.76 12.51 -18.16
N PHE A 211 -30.66 12.98 -16.93
CA PHE A 211 -29.50 12.75 -16.06
C PHE A 211 -29.30 11.25 -15.78
N GLY A 212 -30.35 10.56 -15.35
CA GLY A 212 -30.31 9.12 -15.06
C GLY A 212 -29.86 8.29 -16.26
N LEU A 213 -30.44 8.56 -17.44
CA LEU A 213 -30.10 7.86 -18.69
C LEU A 213 -28.66 8.13 -19.16
N CYS A 214 -28.14 9.35 -18.97
CA CYS A 214 -26.74 9.66 -19.29
C CYS A 214 -25.77 8.97 -18.34
N PHE A 215 -26.14 8.84 -17.06
CA PHE A 215 -25.27 8.27 -16.03
C PHE A 215 -25.30 6.74 -15.99
N LEU A 216 -26.43 6.12 -16.37
CA LEU A 216 -26.62 4.67 -16.32
C LEU A 216 -25.58 3.87 -17.14
N PRO A 217 -25.22 4.23 -18.38
CA PRO A 217 -24.18 3.52 -19.13
C PRO A 217 -22.81 3.58 -18.46
N ILE A 218 -22.51 4.70 -17.77
CA ILE A 218 -21.26 4.86 -17.04
C ILE A 218 -21.23 3.88 -15.86
N LEU A 219 -22.27 3.86 -15.04
CA LEU A 219 -22.34 2.96 -13.89
C LEU A 219 -22.43 1.48 -14.27
N ALA A 220 -23.28 1.15 -15.24
CA ALA A 220 -23.60 -0.24 -15.56
C ALA A 220 -22.56 -0.92 -16.48
N ILE A 221 -21.87 -0.14 -17.32
CA ILE A 221 -20.96 -0.70 -18.33
C ILE A 221 -19.50 -0.33 -18.00
N TYR A 222 -19.23 0.97 -17.84
CA TYR A 222 -17.85 1.42 -17.68
C TYR A 222 -17.23 0.92 -16.38
N TYR A 223 -17.93 1.13 -15.25
CA TYR A 223 -17.36 0.84 -13.93
C TYR A 223 -17.03 -0.66 -13.75
N PRO A 224 -17.94 -1.61 -14.07
CA PRO A 224 -17.61 -3.04 -13.98
C PRO A 224 -16.49 -3.46 -14.92
N LEU A 225 -16.48 -2.98 -16.17
CA LEU A 225 -15.43 -3.33 -17.14
C LEU A 225 -14.07 -2.81 -16.75
N MET A 226 -14.02 -1.55 -16.30
CA MET A 226 -12.77 -0.95 -15.80
C MET A 226 -12.26 -1.69 -14.58
N GLN A 227 -13.11 -1.96 -13.60
CA GLN A 227 -12.73 -2.65 -12.36
C GLN A 227 -12.23 -4.07 -12.66
N TYR A 228 -12.94 -4.80 -13.51
CA TYR A 228 -12.51 -6.12 -13.96
C TYR A 228 -11.15 -6.09 -14.64
N GLY A 229 -10.93 -5.14 -15.56
CA GLY A 229 -9.63 -4.94 -16.22
C GLY A 229 -8.50 -4.63 -15.26
N VAL A 230 -8.75 -3.76 -14.28
CA VAL A 230 -7.77 -3.39 -13.23
C VAL A 230 -7.44 -4.59 -12.35
N ASP A 231 -8.42 -5.34 -11.89
CA ASP A 231 -8.20 -6.47 -10.98
C ASP A 231 -7.44 -7.61 -11.66
N ARG A 232 -7.78 -7.94 -12.90
CA ARG A 232 -7.06 -8.94 -13.68
C ARG A 232 -5.63 -8.51 -14.04
N ALA A 233 -5.42 -7.22 -14.32
CA ALA A 233 -4.09 -6.69 -14.56
C ALA A 233 -3.22 -6.70 -13.29
N LYS A 234 -3.79 -6.42 -12.12
CA LYS A 234 -3.08 -6.49 -10.83
C LYS A 234 -2.66 -7.91 -10.46
N CYS A 235 -3.45 -8.90 -10.84
CA CYS A 235 -3.11 -10.32 -10.63
C CYS A 235 -2.13 -10.86 -11.69
N GLY A 236 -1.73 -10.07 -12.68
CA GLY A 236 -0.85 -10.51 -13.76
C GLY A 236 -1.52 -11.40 -14.81
N ALA A 237 -2.84 -11.64 -14.69
CA ALA A 237 -3.59 -12.46 -15.66
C ALA A 237 -3.77 -11.76 -17.01
N PHE A 238 -3.89 -10.43 -16.99
CA PHE A 238 -4.01 -9.61 -18.19
C PHE A 238 -2.89 -8.58 -18.26
N PRO A 239 -2.51 -8.14 -19.46
CA PRO A 239 -1.52 -7.09 -19.61
C PRO A 239 -2.04 -5.75 -19.07
N PRO A 240 -1.15 -4.83 -18.64
CA PRO A 240 -1.52 -3.58 -17.97
C PRO A 240 -2.45 -2.66 -18.77
N TYR A 241 -2.42 -2.74 -20.09
CA TYR A 241 -3.30 -1.95 -20.98
C TYR A 241 -4.76 -2.41 -21.01
N SER A 242 -5.10 -3.58 -20.44
CA SER A 242 -6.47 -4.06 -20.35
C SER A 242 -7.41 -3.12 -19.58
N VAL A 243 -6.85 -2.23 -18.77
CA VAL A 243 -7.60 -1.17 -18.07
C VAL A 243 -8.34 -0.23 -19.04
N TRP A 244 -7.88 -0.10 -20.28
CA TRP A 244 -8.50 0.73 -21.30
C TRP A 244 -9.76 0.11 -21.92
N PHE A 245 -10.03 -1.16 -21.64
CA PHE A 245 -11.14 -1.89 -22.26
C PHE A 245 -12.49 -1.19 -22.02
N GLY A 246 -12.75 -0.70 -20.80
CA GLY A 246 -13.95 0.07 -20.47
C GLY A 246 -14.07 1.37 -21.30
N ASN A 247 -12.98 2.12 -21.45
CA ASN A 247 -12.94 3.33 -22.25
C ASN A 247 -13.20 3.06 -23.73
N LEU A 248 -12.64 1.98 -24.25
CA LEU A 248 -12.80 1.59 -25.66
C LEU A 248 -14.26 1.22 -25.98
N VAL A 249 -14.89 0.42 -25.13
CA VAL A 249 -16.29 0.03 -25.30
C VAL A 249 -17.20 1.26 -25.27
N LEU A 250 -17.03 2.15 -24.29
CA LEU A 250 -17.83 3.36 -24.20
C LEU A 250 -17.55 4.35 -25.33
N LEU A 251 -16.32 4.43 -25.82
CA LEU A 251 -15.97 5.28 -26.97
C LEU A 251 -16.72 4.81 -28.22
N VAL A 252 -16.80 3.51 -28.47
CA VAL A 252 -17.58 2.96 -29.58
C VAL A 252 -19.06 3.28 -29.42
N ILE A 253 -19.64 3.07 -28.23
CA ILE A 253 -21.04 3.38 -27.95
C ILE A 253 -21.29 4.89 -28.13
N GLY A 254 -20.45 5.75 -27.58
CA GLY A 254 -20.56 7.21 -27.67
C GLY A 254 -20.51 7.72 -29.12
N THR A 255 -19.58 7.17 -29.92
CA THR A 255 -19.47 7.56 -31.35
C THR A 255 -20.69 7.10 -32.15
N ILE A 256 -21.25 5.93 -31.88
CA ILE A 256 -22.50 5.45 -32.53
C ILE A 256 -23.67 6.36 -32.15
N LEU A 257 -23.80 6.70 -30.86
CA LEU A 257 -24.86 7.58 -30.38
C LEU A 257 -24.77 8.98 -31.01
N LEU A 258 -23.57 9.56 -31.04
CA LEU A 258 -23.35 10.87 -31.64
C LEU A 258 -23.62 10.86 -33.16
N ARG A 259 -23.14 9.86 -33.89
CA ARG A 259 -23.43 9.74 -35.30
C ARG A 259 -24.92 9.61 -35.62
N ARG A 260 -25.66 8.88 -34.77
CA ARG A 260 -27.12 8.78 -34.91
C ARG A 260 -27.85 10.06 -34.52
N ALA A 261 -27.33 10.82 -33.58
CA ALA A 261 -27.90 12.12 -33.16
C ALA A 261 -27.69 13.22 -34.22
N ILE A 262 -26.58 13.18 -34.99
CA ILE A 262 -26.28 14.18 -36.05
C ILE A 262 -27.06 13.87 -37.32
N ARG A 263 -27.45 12.60 -37.56
CA ARG A 263 -28.18 12.20 -38.78
C ARG A 263 -29.69 12.47 -38.71
N HIS A 264 -30.21 12.84 -37.56
CA HIS A 264 -31.58 13.26 -37.30
C HIS A 264 -31.68 14.70 -36.87
#